data_189c362c321b8b0efd1c3b16c5285123
#
_entry.id   189c362c321b8b0efd1c3b16c5285123
#
_cell.length_a   1.000
_cell.length_b   1.000
_cell.length_c   1.000
_cell.angle_alpha   90.00
_cell.angle_beta   90.00
_cell.angle_gamma   90.00
#
_symmetry.space_group_name_H-M   'P 1'
#
loop_
_entity.id
_entity.type
_entity.pdbx_description
1 polymer ?
#
loop_
_entity_poly.entity_id
_entity_poly.type
_entity_poly.pdbx_seq_one_letter_code
_entity_poly.pdbx_strand_id
1 'polypeptide(L)'
;MSETSKVYFADFRCPSWRENLPQKLARLMMTAGFGDIDMEDKYVAIKMHFGEPGNLAYLRSNWAKAVADLVKSQGGKPFLTDCNTLYVGSRKKLRLPRCV
;
A
#
# COMPACT_ATOMS: atom_id res chain seq x y z
N MET A 1 9.72 -3.67 -31.72
CA MET A 1 10.59 -3.11 -30.67
C MET A 1 9.82 -3.03 -29.37
N SER A 2 10.35 -3.61 -28.31
CA SER A 2 9.74 -3.49 -26.98
C SER A 2 10.00 -2.10 -26.42
N GLU A 3 8.98 -1.42 -25.97
CA GLU A 3 9.14 -0.18 -25.20
C GLU A 3 9.72 -0.50 -23.83
N THR A 4 10.63 0.34 -23.36
CA THR A 4 11.18 0.22 -22.01
C THR A 4 10.15 0.72 -20.99
N SER A 5 9.91 -0.07 -19.94
CA SER A 5 9.05 0.36 -18.84
C SER A 5 9.74 1.45 -18.01
N LYS A 6 8.96 2.44 -17.60
CA LYS A 6 9.43 3.45 -16.66
C LYS A 6 9.38 2.92 -15.24
N VAL A 7 10.43 3.17 -14.48
CA VAL A 7 10.50 2.86 -13.06
C VAL A 7 10.68 4.16 -12.29
N TYR A 8 9.85 4.37 -11.29
CA TYR A 8 9.88 5.54 -10.43
C TYR A 8 10.51 5.16 -9.10
N PHE A 9 11.58 5.84 -8.73
CA PHE A 9 12.35 5.54 -7.54
C PHE A 9 12.54 6.78 -6.67
N ALA A 10 12.41 6.60 -5.37
CA ALA A 10 12.78 7.60 -4.37
C ALA A 10 13.55 6.91 -3.24
N ASP A 11 14.61 7.55 -2.78
CA ASP A 11 15.36 7.07 -1.62
C ASP A 11 14.72 7.51 -0.28
N PHE A 12 15.29 7.09 0.85
CA PHE A 12 14.79 7.44 2.18
C PHE A 12 15.32 8.76 2.73
N ARG A 13 16.01 9.57 1.95
CA ARG A 13 16.49 10.87 2.40
C ARG A 13 15.35 11.86 2.49
N CYS A 14 15.31 12.60 3.59
CA CYS A 14 14.38 13.72 3.82
C CYS A 14 15.19 14.99 4.02
N PRO A 15 15.67 15.64 2.95
CA PRO A 15 16.54 16.82 3.07
C PRO A 15 15.79 18.05 3.58
N SER A 16 14.48 18.04 3.58
CA SER A 16 13.64 19.14 4.04
C SER A 16 12.72 18.68 5.16
N TRP A 17 12.59 19.51 6.20
CA TRP A 17 11.60 19.29 7.26
C TRP A 17 10.14 19.42 6.78
N ARG A 18 9.94 19.96 5.59
CA ARG A 18 8.62 20.20 5.01
C ARG A 18 7.98 18.95 4.40
N GLU A 19 8.76 17.91 4.17
CA GLU A 19 8.27 16.68 3.56
C GLU A 19 8.81 15.46 4.33
N ASN A 20 7.92 14.66 4.88
CA ASN A 20 8.28 13.38 5.49
C ASN A 20 8.25 12.24 4.45
N LEU A 21 8.68 11.03 4.85
CA LEU A 21 8.72 9.88 3.95
C LEU A 21 7.34 9.47 3.42
N PRO A 22 6.26 9.41 4.22
CA PRO A 22 4.93 9.14 3.70
C PRO A 22 4.45 10.16 2.64
N GLN A 23 4.73 11.43 2.84
CA GLN A 23 4.43 12.47 1.85
C GLN A 23 5.25 12.30 0.57
N LYS A 24 6.51 11.92 0.72
CA LYS A 24 7.40 11.60 -0.41
C LYS A 24 6.88 10.42 -1.22
N LEU A 25 6.36 9.38 -0.55
CA LEU A 25 5.70 8.25 -1.21
C LEU A 25 4.47 8.72 -2.01
N ALA A 26 3.60 9.51 -1.41
CA ALA A 26 2.41 10.03 -2.08
C ALA A 26 2.77 10.83 -3.34
N ARG A 27 3.78 11.69 -3.26
CA ARG A 27 4.29 12.45 -4.39
C ARG A 27 4.85 11.55 -5.50
N LEU A 28 5.60 10.51 -5.13
CA LEU A 28 6.13 9.54 -6.07
C LEU A 28 5.01 8.79 -6.80
N MET A 29 3.97 8.35 -6.08
CA MET A 29 2.82 7.67 -6.66
C MET A 29 2.07 8.57 -7.65
N MET A 30 1.85 9.82 -7.30
CA MET A 30 1.19 10.78 -8.21
C MET A 30 2.04 11.05 -9.45
N THR A 31 3.35 11.17 -9.30
CA THR A 31 4.28 11.31 -10.44
C THR A 31 4.24 10.09 -11.36
N ALA A 32 4.06 8.90 -10.79
CA ALA A 32 3.96 7.65 -11.55
C ALA A 32 2.61 7.45 -12.27
N GLY A 33 1.65 8.35 -12.07
CA GLY A 33 0.36 8.28 -12.75
C GLY A 33 -0.78 7.72 -11.90
N PHE A 34 -0.62 7.65 -10.57
CA PHE A 34 -1.66 7.15 -9.68
C PHE A 34 -2.98 7.92 -9.83
N GLY A 35 -2.91 9.23 -10.08
CA GLY A 35 -4.08 10.09 -10.29
C GLY A 35 -4.85 9.81 -11.58
N ASP A 36 -4.27 9.07 -12.52
CA ASP A 36 -4.92 8.70 -13.79
C ASP A 36 -5.80 7.45 -13.65
N ILE A 37 -5.74 6.77 -12.51
CA ILE A 37 -6.59 5.60 -12.23
C ILE A 37 -7.96 6.09 -11.77
N ASP A 38 -9.01 5.63 -12.44
CA ASP A 38 -10.38 5.94 -12.04
C ASP A 38 -10.76 5.13 -10.79
N MET A 39 -10.80 5.82 -9.65
CA MET A 39 -11.16 5.25 -8.35
C MET A 39 -12.47 5.79 -7.79
N GLU A 40 -13.09 6.76 -8.46
CA GLU A 40 -14.28 7.44 -7.96
C GLU A 40 -15.40 6.45 -7.62
N ASP A 41 -15.86 6.49 -6.37
CA ASP A 41 -16.87 5.61 -5.79
C ASP A 41 -16.55 4.10 -5.81
N LYS A 42 -15.30 3.73 -6.11
CA LYS A 42 -14.88 2.34 -6.16
C LYS A 42 -14.20 1.89 -4.88
N TYR A 43 -14.39 0.63 -4.53
CA TYR A 43 -13.59 -0.02 -3.50
C TYR A 43 -12.20 -0.30 -4.04
N VAL A 44 -11.18 0.13 -3.31
CA VAL A 44 -9.78 -0.02 -3.69
C VAL A 44 -9.07 -0.89 -2.66
N ALA A 45 -8.70 -2.10 -3.05
CA ALA A 45 -7.97 -3.02 -2.21
C ALA A 45 -6.49 -2.62 -2.18
N ILE A 46 -5.97 -2.39 -0.99
CA ILE A 46 -4.53 -2.17 -0.75
C ILE A 46 -3.98 -3.46 -0.16
N LYS A 47 -3.31 -4.26 -1.00
CA LYS A 47 -2.67 -5.49 -0.55
C LYS A 47 -1.37 -5.16 0.16
N MET A 48 -1.26 -5.59 1.40
CA MET A 48 -0.09 -5.36 2.22
C MET A 48 0.14 -6.54 3.15
N HIS A 49 1.39 -7.03 3.19
CA HIS A 49 1.79 -8.02 4.18
C HIS A 49 1.85 -7.38 5.56
N PHE A 50 1.16 -7.95 6.52
CA PHE A 50 1.13 -7.45 7.91
C PHE A 50 1.63 -8.47 8.93
N GLY A 51 2.55 -9.34 8.50
CA GLY A 51 3.31 -10.22 9.35
C GLY A 51 2.71 -11.60 9.54
N GLU A 52 3.48 -12.42 10.20
CA GLU A 52 3.14 -13.76 10.69
C GLU A 52 3.73 -13.92 12.10
N PRO A 53 3.24 -14.86 12.91
CA PRO A 53 3.86 -15.13 14.21
C PRO A 53 5.37 -15.34 14.08
N GLY A 54 6.16 -14.54 14.81
CA GLY A 54 7.61 -14.57 14.76
C GLY A 54 8.28 -13.79 13.64
N ASN A 55 7.52 -13.24 12.69
CA ASN A 55 8.05 -12.40 11.62
C ASN A 55 7.56 -10.95 11.75
N LEU A 56 8.48 -10.04 12.08
CA LEU A 56 8.21 -8.61 12.21
C LEU A 56 8.77 -7.79 11.03
N ALA A 57 9.34 -8.46 10.03
CA ALA A 57 9.94 -7.81 8.86
C ALA A 57 8.87 -7.50 7.80
N TYR A 58 8.03 -6.54 8.09
CA TYR A 58 6.99 -6.06 7.17
C TYR A 58 6.84 -4.53 7.25
N LEU A 59 6.18 -3.96 6.27
CA LEU A 59 5.98 -2.52 6.18
C LEU A 59 5.09 -2.01 7.32
N ARG A 60 5.45 -0.85 7.86
CA ARG A 60 4.68 -0.20 8.93
C ARG A 60 3.33 0.31 8.41
N SER A 61 2.35 0.36 9.31
CA SER A 61 0.99 0.86 9.02
C SER A 61 0.97 2.31 8.50
N ASN A 62 2.00 3.10 8.82
CA ASN A 62 2.14 4.47 8.31
C ASN A 62 2.15 4.53 6.77
N TRP A 63 2.79 3.55 6.13
CA TRP A 63 2.80 3.45 4.66
C TRP A 63 1.41 3.13 4.11
N ALA A 64 0.71 2.20 4.75
CA ALA A 64 -0.65 1.85 4.38
C ALA A 64 -1.59 3.06 4.54
N LYS A 65 -1.43 3.84 5.61
CA LYS A 65 -2.21 5.06 5.82
C LYS A 65 -1.96 6.09 4.71
N ALA A 66 -0.72 6.30 4.33
CA ALA A 66 -0.38 7.24 3.26
C ALA A 66 -1.07 6.87 1.95
N VAL A 67 -1.06 5.59 1.58
CA VAL A 67 -1.73 5.09 0.37
C VAL A 67 -3.24 5.20 0.49
N ALA A 68 -3.81 4.84 1.64
CA ALA A 68 -5.26 4.93 1.89
C ALA A 68 -5.75 6.39 1.79
N ASP A 69 -5.01 7.33 2.36
CA ASP A 69 -5.36 8.76 2.29
C ASP A 69 -5.29 9.25 0.83
N LEU A 70 -4.33 8.77 0.07
CA LEU A 70 -4.21 9.11 -1.34
C LEU A 70 -5.39 8.56 -2.16
N VAL A 71 -5.82 7.32 -1.90
CA VAL A 71 -7.02 6.72 -2.53
C VAL A 71 -8.25 7.55 -2.20
N LYS A 72 -8.44 7.94 -0.93
CA LYS A 72 -9.56 8.79 -0.52
C LYS A 72 -9.56 10.13 -1.24
N SER A 73 -8.39 10.73 -1.43
CA SER A 73 -8.26 12.00 -2.17
C SER A 73 -8.69 11.88 -3.62
N GLN A 74 -8.66 10.69 -4.19
CA GLN A 74 -9.12 10.37 -5.55
C GLN A 74 -10.60 9.90 -5.59
N GLY A 75 -11.32 9.99 -4.47
CA GLY A 75 -12.73 9.58 -4.38
C GLY A 75 -12.94 8.08 -4.17
N GLY A 76 -11.89 7.31 -3.95
CA GLY A 76 -11.97 5.88 -3.72
C GLY A 76 -12.29 5.49 -2.28
N LYS A 77 -12.71 4.26 -2.09
CA LYS A 77 -13.01 3.65 -0.79
C LYS A 77 -11.95 2.60 -0.48
N PRO A 78 -10.85 2.97 0.21
CA PRO A 78 -9.74 2.06 0.46
C PRO A 78 -10.08 1.05 1.55
N PHE A 79 -9.56 -0.16 1.41
CA PHE A 79 -9.49 -1.15 2.47
C PHE A 79 -8.18 -1.93 2.38
N LEU A 80 -7.69 -2.37 3.53
CA LEU A 80 -6.48 -3.18 3.60
C LEU A 80 -6.83 -4.65 3.46
N THR A 81 -6.00 -5.38 2.75
CA THR A 81 -6.16 -6.82 2.56
C THR A 81 -4.82 -7.52 2.47
N ASP A 82 -4.83 -8.80 2.71
CA ASP A 82 -3.73 -9.70 2.44
C ASP A 82 -4.31 -11.05 2.00
N CYS A 83 -3.48 -11.95 1.54
CA CYS A 83 -3.90 -13.29 1.15
C CYS A 83 -3.16 -14.34 2.00
N ASN A 84 -3.75 -15.55 2.06
CA ASN A 84 -3.07 -16.67 2.67
C ASN A 84 -1.84 -17.09 1.86
N THR A 85 -0.86 -17.65 2.56
CA THR A 85 0.34 -18.19 1.93
C THR A 85 0.02 -19.47 1.16
N LEU A 86 0.82 -19.75 0.13
CA LEU A 86 0.73 -21.01 -0.62
C LEU A 86 1.16 -22.20 0.25
N TYR A 87 2.16 -21.99 1.09
CA TYR A 87 2.60 -22.99 2.07
C TYR A 87 1.66 -23.06 3.29
N VAL A 88 1.70 -24.17 4.03
CA VAL A 88 0.90 -24.35 5.24
C VAL A 88 1.49 -23.51 6.36
N GLY A 89 0.83 -22.39 6.68
CA GLY A 89 1.19 -21.48 7.76
C GLY A 89 0.09 -21.43 8.83
N SER A 90 0.42 -20.87 9.99
CA SER A 90 -0.51 -20.70 11.10
C SER A 90 -1.74 -19.86 10.75
N ARG A 91 -1.61 -18.93 9.80
CA ARG A 91 -2.69 -18.05 9.32
C ARG A 91 -3.84 -18.82 8.67
N LYS A 92 -3.56 -19.99 8.05
CA LYS A 92 -4.61 -20.84 7.47
C LYS A 92 -5.52 -21.50 8.51
N LYS A 93 -5.04 -21.61 9.73
CA LYS A 93 -5.80 -22.21 10.86
C LYS A 93 -6.64 -21.18 11.61
N LEU A 94 -6.34 -19.91 11.44
CA LEU A 94 -7.14 -18.85 12.01
C LEU A 94 -8.40 -18.68 11.11
N ARG A 95 -9.50 -19.25 11.56
CA ARG A 95 -10.79 -18.74 11.12
C ARG A 95 -10.79 -17.26 11.52
N LEU A 96 -10.74 -16.38 10.52
CA LEU A 96 -10.95 -14.97 10.78
C LEU A 96 -12.23 -14.85 11.62
N PRO A 97 -12.17 -14.21 12.80
CA PRO A 97 -13.41 -13.89 13.49
C PRO A 97 -14.26 -13.14 12.48
N ARG A 98 -15.46 -13.61 12.27
CA ARG A 98 -16.41 -12.87 11.45
C ARG A 98 -16.45 -11.46 12.03
N CYS A 99 -16.07 -10.48 11.24
CA CYS A 99 -16.32 -9.11 11.63
C CYS A 99 -17.82 -8.99 11.88
N VAL A 100 -18.14 -8.87 13.13
CA VAL A 100 -19.50 -8.53 13.55
C VAL A 100 -19.71 -7.06 13.30
#